data_fbf6c87df73b471a75020d9d99902c0b
#
_entry.id   fbf6c87df73b471a75020d9d99902c0b
#
_cell.length_a   1.000
_cell.length_b   1.000
_cell.length_c   1.000
_cell.angle_alpha   90.00
_cell.angle_beta   90.00
_cell.angle_gamma   90.00
#
_symmetry.space_group_name_H-M   'P 1'
#
loop_
_entity.id
_entity.type
_entity.pdbx_description
1 polymer ?
#
loop_
_entity_poly.entity_id
_entity_poly.type
_entity_poly.pdbx_seq_one_letter_code
_entity_poly.pdbx_strand_id
1 'polypeptide(L)'
;MKKAIFVFALLTNALLAAGQMKWNSAYQQYINQYKDLAIEQMKKYRIPASITLAQGVFESGAGRSDLARKGNNHFGIKCHGWQGRTISADDDERNECFRAYDNAYQSYEDHSRFLVNSQRYRKLFSLSITDYKGWARGLKAAGYATNPRYADKLIELIELYKLNQYDKAKHYDRFMASAAKDVAENGKLHPINKFNNNYYLKARRGDTFKTIGKEVGISYRKLAKYNERDKRDTLKEGDIVYLKKKAKKAPKDYKNRLHYVRSGESMYTIAQFYGIRLKYLYKLNKMSPDDEIRVGQGLKLR
;
A
#
# COMPACT_ATOMS: atom_id res chain seq x y z
N MET A 1 -27.68 64.94 -16.29
CA MET A 1 -27.87 63.97 -15.19
C MET A 1 -27.71 62.58 -15.73
N LYS A 2 -26.53 61.94 -15.54
CA LYS A 2 -26.23 60.57 -16.02
C LYS A 2 -26.53 59.58 -14.88
N LYS A 3 -27.52 58.71 -15.09
CA LYS A 3 -27.87 57.61 -14.18
C LYS A 3 -26.83 56.50 -14.33
N ALA A 4 -26.07 56.26 -13.24
CA ALA A 4 -25.19 55.08 -13.14
C ALA A 4 -26.02 53.86 -12.79
N ILE A 5 -25.99 52.84 -13.68
CA ILE A 5 -26.58 51.52 -13.43
C ILE A 5 -25.52 50.67 -12.73
N PHE A 6 -25.75 50.42 -11.43
CA PHE A 6 -24.96 49.42 -10.66
C PHE A 6 -25.43 48.02 -11.04
N VAL A 7 -24.60 47.29 -11.80
CA VAL A 7 -24.78 45.87 -12.02
C VAL A 7 -24.19 45.14 -10.82
N PHE A 8 -25.05 44.58 -9.97
CA PHE A 8 -24.66 43.67 -8.90
C PHE A 8 -24.29 42.30 -9.58
N ALA A 9 -23.01 42.05 -9.78
CA ALA A 9 -22.53 40.74 -10.13
C ALA A 9 -22.61 39.84 -8.91
N LEU A 10 -23.60 38.99 -8.83
CA LEU A 10 -23.66 37.85 -7.91
C LEU A 10 -22.51 36.89 -8.25
N LEU A 11 -21.39 37.06 -7.57
CA LEU A 11 -20.34 36.03 -7.51
C LEU A 11 -20.89 34.87 -6.70
N THR A 12 -21.50 33.93 -7.39
CA THR A 12 -21.74 32.59 -6.87
C THR A 12 -20.38 31.94 -6.65
N ASN A 13 -19.88 32.00 -5.41
CA ASN A 13 -18.80 31.15 -4.93
C ASN A 13 -19.28 29.70 -5.03
N ALA A 14 -19.09 29.08 -6.17
CA ALA A 14 -19.07 27.63 -6.28
C ALA A 14 -17.83 27.16 -5.52
N LEU A 15 -17.97 26.95 -4.22
CA LEU A 15 -17.07 26.12 -3.42
C LEU A 15 -17.08 24.76 -4.11
N LEU A 16 -16.11 24.53 -4.99
CA LEU A 16 -15.72 23.20 -5.42
C LEU A 16 -15.37 22.44 -4.15
N ALA A 17 -16.32 21.74 -3.58
CA ALA A 17 -16.12 20.78 -2.53
C ALA A 17 -15.18 19.70 -3.10
N ALA A 18 -13.89 19.94 -2.93
CA ALA A 18 -12.87 18.93 -3.23
C ALA A 18 -13.18 17.75 -2.32
N GLY A 19 -13.74 16.68 -2.90
CA GLY A 19 -14.23 15.55 -2.14
C GLY A 19 -13.14 15.02 -1.21
N GLN A 20 -13.44 14.98 0.07
CA GLN A 20 -12.56 14.44 1.10
C GLN A 20 -12.15 13.01 0.74
N MET A 21 -10.87 12.68 0.91
CA MET A 21 -10.36 11.35 0.60
C MET A 21 -11.09 10.29 1.44
N LYS A 22 -11.68 9.30 0.77
CA LYS A 22 -12.36 8.20 1.44
C LYS A 22 -11.37 7.09 1.79
N TRP A 23 -11.59 6.47 2.95
CA TRP A 23 -10.80 5.31 3.36
C TRP A 23 -10.92 4.17 2.35
N ASN A 24 -9.79 3.51 2.06
CA ASN A 24 -9.67 2.44 1.07
C ASN A 24 -8.89 1.26 1.66
N SER A 25 -9.45 0.07 1.58
CA SER A 25 -8.85 -1.14 2.13
C SER A 25 -7.53 -1.52 1.44
N ALA A 26 -7.37 -1.24 0.14
CA ALA A 26 -6.13 -1.50 -0.57
C ALA A 26 -4.99 -0.57 -0.09
N TYR A 27 -5.31 0.68 0.23
CA TYR A 27 -4.35 1.61 0.83
C TYR A 27 -3.91 1.13 2.21
N GLN A 28 -4.85 0.70 3.03
CA GLN A 28 -4.52 0.13 4.35
C GLN A 28 -3.65 -1.13 4.24
N GLN A 29 -3.88 -1.97 3.23
CA GLN A 29 -3.04 -3.16 3.00
C GLN A 29 -1.63 -2.77 2.60
N TYR A 30 -1.47 -1.82 1.68
CA TYR A 30 -0.16 -1.30 1.29
C TYR A 30 0.61 -0.76 2.50
N ILE A 31 -0.06 0.06 3.33
CA ILE A 31 0.52 0.59 4.56
C ILE A 31 0.98 -0.54 5.49
N ASN A 32 0.12 -1.53 5.73
CA ASN A 32 0.45 -2.67 6.59
C ASN A 32 1.62 -3.50 6.05
N GLN A 33 1.76 -3.57 4.74
CA GLN A 33 2.87 -4.28 4.07
C GLN A 33 4.19 -3.55 4.21
N TYR A 34 4.20 -2.23 4.04
CA TYR A 34 5.44 -1.45 3.91
C TYR A 34 5.79 -0.59 5.11
N LYS A 35 4.96 -0.53 6.17
CA LYS A 35 5.22 0.31 7.35
C LYS A 35 6.57 0.01 8.03
N ASP A 36 6.93 -1.26 8.14
CA ASP A 36 8.18 -1.65 8.80
C ASP A 36 9.40 -1.24 7.95
N LEU A 37 9.28 -1.31 6.62
CA LEU A 37 10.30 -0.81 5.69
C LEU A 37 10.41 0.73 5.75
N ALA A 38 9.28 1.44 5.79
CA ALA A 38 9.30 2.90 5.92
C ALA A 38 9.90 3.35 7.26
N ILE A 39 9.65 2.63 8.37
CA ILE A 39 10.29 2.90 9.66
C ILE A 39 11.80 2.63 9.60
N GLU A 40 12.24 1.59 8.90
CA GLU A 40 13.66 1.34 8.66
C GLU A 40 14.31 2.50 7.92
N GLN A 41 13.70 2.95 6.82
CA GLN A 41 14.19 4.10 6.03
C GLN A 41 14.22 5.38 6.87
N MET A 42 13.20 5.63 7.71
CA MET A 42 13.19 6.76 8.63
C MET A 42 14.39 6.73 9.59
N LYS A 43 14.70 5.58 10.16
CA LYS A 43 15.85 5.43 11.08
C LYS A 43 17.19 5.64 10.38
N LYS A 44 17.29 5.23 9.13
CA LYS A 44 18.51 5.29 8.34
C LYS A 44 18.76 6.69 7.73
N TYR A 45 17.68 7.31 7.24
CA TYR A 45 17.78 8.53 6.41
C TYR A 45 17.09 9.77 7.03
N ARG A 46 16.46 9.65 8.19
CA ARG A 46 15.77 10.74 8.88
C ARG A 46 14.62 11.38 8.07
N ILE A 47 13.96 10.60 7.22
CA ILE A 47 12.73 10.98 6.52
C ILE A 47 11.54 10.39 7.30
N PRO A 48 10.50 11.16 7.66
CA PRO A 48 9.36 10.63 8.39
C PRO A 48 8.77 9.39 7.71
N ALA A 49 8.52 8.32 8.47
CA ALA A 49 7.91 7.10 7.94
C ALA A 49 6.52 7.38 7.36
N SER A 50 5.79 8.32 7.97
CA SER A 50 4.48 8.80 7.48
C SER A 50 4.57 9.41 6.09
N ILE A 51 5.59 10.22 5.83
CA ILE A 51 5.84 10.84 4.51
C ILE A 51 6.15 9.76 3.48
N THR A 52 7.11 8.88 3.77
CA THR A 52 7.48 7.78 2.86
C THR A 52 6.28 6.90 2.51
N LEU A 53 5.45 6.55 3.51
CA LEU A 53 4.24 5.75 3.28
C LEU A 53 3.19 6.49 2.45
N ALA A 54 2.94 7.77 2.77
CA ALA A 54 1.97 8.57 2.04
C ALA A 54 2.36 8.75 0.57
N GLN A 55 3.64 9.04 0.31
CA GLN A 55 4.18 9.09 -1.06
C GLN A 55 4.03 7.74 -1.75
N GLY A 56 4.46 6.64 -1.12
CA GLY A 56 4.33 5.31 -1.71
C GLY A 56 2.88 4.94 -2.06
N VAL A 57 1.91 5.27 -1.19
CA VAL A 57 0.48 5.07 -1.49
C VAL A 57 0.04 5.93 -2.67
N PHE A 58 0.40 7.22 -2.66
CA PHE A 58 -0.06 8.19 -3.64
C PHE A 58 0.52 7.94 -5.02
N GLU A 59 1.86 7.85 -5.13
CA GLU A 59 2.59 7.69 -6.40
C GLU A 59 2.33 6.33 -7.06
N SER A 60 2.18 5.27 -6.28
CA SER A 60 2.00 3.92 -6.83
C SER A 60 0.54 3.47 -6.93
N GLY A 61 -0.42 4.31 -6.53
CA GLY A 61 -1.80 3.88 -6.37
C GLY A 61 -1.92 2.69 -5.39
N ALA A 62 -1.14 2.72 -4.30
CA ALA A 62 -1.00 1.62 -3.35
C ALA A 62 -0.42 0.34 -3.99
N GLY A 63 0.64 0.49 -4.78
CA GLY A 63 1.35 -0.61 -5.42
C GLY A 63 0.62 -1.22 -6.63
N ARG A 64 -0.39 -0.53 -7.18
CA ARG A 64 -1.22 -1.04 -8.29
C ARG A 64 -0.88 -0.42 -9.63
N SER A 65 -0.09 0.66 -9.67
CA SER A 65 0.39 1.26 -10.92
C SER A 65 1.30 0.27 -11.68
N ASP A 66 1.40 0.42 -12.98
CA ASP A 66 2.29 -0.41 -13.82
C ASP A 66 3.75 -0.23 -13.40
N LEU A 67 4.17 0.99 -13.06
CA LEU A 67 5.51 1.26 -12.53
C LEU A 67 5.81 0.44 -11.27
N ALA A 68 4.86 0.36 -10.34
CA ALA A 68 5.03 -0.43 -9.12
C ALA A 68 4.98 -1.94 -9.39
N ARG A 69 4.08 -2.39 -10.28
CA ARG A 69 3.86 -3.83 -10.53
C ARG A 69 4.94 -4.47 -11.39
N LYS A 70 5.39 -3.76 -12.45
CA LYS A 70 6.35 -4.27 -13.44
C LYS A 70 7.78 -3.85 -13.13
N GLY A 71 7.94 -2.65 -12.57
CA GLY A 71 9.25 -2.04 -12.29
C GLY A 71 9.61 -1.94 -10.80
N ASN A 72 8.74 -2.40 -9.88
CA ASN A 72 8.89 -2.18 -8.43
C ASN A 72 9.16 -0.71 -8.07
N ASN A 73 8.79 0.24 -8.94
CA ASN A 73 8.99 1.67 -8.72
C ASN A 73 7.77 2.26 -8.01
N HIS A 74 7.87 2.36 -6.68
CA HIS A 74 6.78 2.80 -5.83
C HIS A 74 6.65 4.33 -5.70
N PHE A 75 7.61 5.08 -6.25
CA PHE A 75 7.70 6.54 -6.06
C PHE A 75 7.77 7.31 -7.39
N GLY A 76 7.63 6.64 -8.53
CA GLY A 76 7.68 7.28 -9.84
C GLY A 76 9.02 7.96 -10.14
N ILE A 77 10.15 7.39 -9.69
CA ILE A 77 11.45 8.02 -9.90
C ILE A 77 11.88 7.83 -11.36
N LYS A 78 12.06 8.97 -12.08
CA LYS A 78 12.55 9.00 -13.47
C LYS A 78 14.05 8.67 -13.54
N CYS A 79 14.53 8.29 -14.69
CA CYS A 79 15.89 7.75 -14.89
C CYS A 79 17.01 8.70 -14.45
N HIS A 80 17.05 9.95 -14.92
CA HIS A 80 18.05 10.96 -14.53
C HIS A 80 19.49 10.40 -14.40
N GLY A 81 20.02 9.77 -15.46
CA GLY A 81 21.36 9.17 -15.43
C GLY A 81 21.46 7.81 -14.73
N TRP A 82 20.33 7.17 -14.43
CA TRP A 82 20.29 5.83 -13.86
C TRP A 82 20.94 4.78 -14.75
N GLN A 83 21.83 3.96 -14.18
CA GLN A 83 22.54 2.89 -14.90
C GLN A 83 21.93 1.51 -14.68
N GLY A 84 20.88 1.40 -13.84
CA GLY A 84 20.17 0.15 -13.58
C GLY A 84 19.09 -0.14 -14.62
N ARG A 85 18.25 -1.14 -14.34
CA ARG A 85 17.08 -1.47 -15.17
C ARG A 85 16.12 -0.30 -15.27
N THR A 86 15.48 -0.18 -16.42
CA THR A 86 14.51 0.88 -16.70
C THR A 86 13.18 0.30 -17.18
N ILE A 87 12.14 1.11 -17.08
CA ILE A 87 10.81 0.84 -17.63
C ILE A 87 10.27 2.13 -18.22
N SER A 88 9.63 2.06 -19.38
CA SER A 88 8.95 3.21 -19.97
C SER A 88 7.50 3.26 -19.56
N ALA A 89 7.00 4.45 -19.27
CA ALA A 89 5.59 4.71 -18.98
C ALA A 89 5.23 6.12 -19.45
N ASP A 90 3.95 6.33 -19.72
CA ASP A 90 3.41 7.66 -19.99
C ASP A 90 3.15 8.38 -18.66
N ASP A 91 3.64 9.63 -18.53
CA ASP A 91 3.42 10.52 -17.40
C ASP A 91 3.19 11.95 -17.93
N ASP A 92 4.09 12.89 -17.69
CA ASP A 92 4.02 14.24 -18.27
C ASP A 92 4.22 14.20 -19.80
N GLU A 93 5.04 13.25 -20.27
CA GLU A 93 5.30 12.97 -21.69
C GLU A 93 5.07 11.48 -22.00
N ARG A 94 5.00 11.14 -23.29
CA ARG A 94 4.90 9.75 -23.74
C ARG A 94 6.25 9.04 -23.63
N ASN A 95 6.23 7.76 -23.22
CA ASN A 95 7.41 6.90 -23.15
C ASN A 95 8.55 7.45 -22.28
N GLU A 96 8.22 8.14 -21.21
CA GLU A 96 9.24 8.60 -20.26
C GLU A 96 9.97 7.44 -19.58
N CYS A 97 11.25 7.66 -19.31
CA CYS A 97 12.11 6.67 -18.68
C CYS A 97 12.01 6.72 -17.15
N PHE A 98 11.62 5.59 -16.55
CA PHE A 98 11.58 5.40 -15.10
C PHE A 98 12.56 4.32 -14.65
N ARG A 99 13.11 4.48 -13.46
CA ARG A 99 13.94 3.46 -12.83
C ARG A 99 13.12 2.21 -12.56
N ALA A 100 13.73 1.05 -12.75
CA ALA A 100 13.13 -0.23 -12.36
C ALA A 100 14.06 -0.95 -11.37
N TYR A 101 13.43 -1.59 -10.38
CA TYR A 101 14.11 -2.23 -9.27
C TYR A 101 13.76 -3.72 -9.21
N ASP A 102 14.61 -4.52 -8.57
CA ASP A 102 14.34 -5.94 -8.40
C ASP A 102 13.26 -6.20 -7.34
N ASN A 103 13.10 -5.24 -6.41
CA ASN A 103 12.12 -5.34 -5.32
C ASN A 103 11.76 -3.96 -4.74
N ALA A 104 10.72 -3.95 -3.90
CA ALA A 104 10.26 -2.74 -3.24
C ALA A 104 11.30 -2.13 -2.29
N TYR A 105 12.17 -2.96 -1.68
CA TYR A 105 13.22 -2.44 -0.78
C TYR A 105 14.16 -1.49 -1.53
N GLN A 106 14.62 -1.88 -2.72
CA GLN A 106 15.50 -1.03 -3.54
C GLN A 106 14.80 0.28 -3.92
N SER A 107 13.51 0.24 -4.23
CA SER A 107 12.73 1.45 -4.52
C SER A 107 12.64 2.40 -3.33
N TYR A 108 12.38 1.88 -2.13
CA TYR A 108 12.33 2.68 -0.90
C TYR A 108 13.70 3.24 -0.51
N GLU A 109 14.74 2.44 -0.68
CA GLU A 109 16.13 2.85 -0.43
C GLU A 109 16.57 3.96 -1.41
N ASP A 110 16.28 3.79 -2.69
CA ASP A 110 16.62 4.76 -3.72
C ASP A 110 15.83 6.07 -3.56
N HIS A 111 14.54 5.99 -3.23
CA HIS A 111 13.74 7.16 -2.89
C HIS A 111 14.33 7.94 -1.71
N SER A 112 14.76 7.24 -0.66
CA SER A 112 15.37 7.88 0.50
C SER A 112 16.68 8.56 0.12
N ARG A 113 17.54 7.91 -0.66
CA ARG A 113 18.79 8.48 -1.18
C ARG A 113 18.55 9.64 -2.13
N PHE A 114 17.55 9.57 -2.98
CA PHE A 114 17.14 10.66 -3.87
C PHE A 114 16.81 11.94 -3.09
N LEU A 115 16.07 11.82 -1.99
CA LEU A 115 15.78 12.98 -1.14
C LEU A 115 17.01 13.50 -0.39
N VAL A 116 17.83 12.63 0.19
CA VAL A 116 19.02 13.01 0.97
C VAL A 116 20.06 13.68 0.09
N ASN A 117 20.30 13.15 -1.11
CA ASN A 117 21.37 13.60 -1.99
C ASN A 117 21.01 14.84 -2.82
N SER A 118 19.74 15.20 -2.92
CA SER A 118 19.28 16.37 -3.69
C SER A 118 19.35 17.66 -2.88
N GLN A 119 20.11 18.61 -3.33
CA GLN A 119 20.28 19.95 -2.73
C GLN A 119 18.93 20.64 -2.47
N ARG A 120 17.96 20.50 -3.38
CA ARG A 120 16.63 21.13 -3.29
C ARG A 120 15.83 20.67 -2.08
N TYR A 121 16.06 19.47 -1.55
CA TYR A 121 15.38 18.93 -0.37
C TYR A 121 16.14 19.16 0.94
N ARG A 122 17.35 19.72 0.90
CA ARG A 122 18.23 19.86 2.07
C ARG A 122 17.55 20.54 3.27
N LYS A 123 16.73 21.56 3.01
CA LYS A 123 16.00 22.31 4.07
C LYS A 123 15.01 21.44 4.85
N LEU A 124 14.50 20.32 4.26
CA LEU A 124 13.57 19.42 4.94
C LEU A 124 14.21 18.72 6.15
N PHE A 125 15.49 18.44 6.07
CA PHE A 125 16.21 17.71 7.12
C PHE A 125 16.49 18.53 8.38
N SER A 126 16.16 19.84 8.39
CA SER A 126 16.11 20.67 9.59
C SER A 126 14.77 20.60 10.34
N LEU A 127 13.73 20.05 9.72
CA LEU A 127 12.43 19.86 10.34
C LEU A 127 12.46 18.69 11.34
N SER A 128 11.54 18.76 12.33
CA SER A 128 11.31 17.61 13.20
C SER A 128 10.86 16.38 12.40
N ILE A 129 11.30 15.19 12.82
CA ILE A 129 10.86 13.93 12.23
C ILE A 129 9.34 13.70 12.37
N THR A 130 8.71 14.38 13.32
CA THR A 130 7.26 14.29 13.54
C THR A 130 6.47 15.43 12.90
N ASP A 131 7.14 16.37 12.24
CA ASP A 131 6.50 17.48 11.52
C ASP A 131 6.15 17.08 10.07
N TYR A 132 5.29 16.08 9.93
CA TYR A 132 4.86 15.62 8.61
C TYR A 132 4.19 16.71 7.77
N LYS A 133 3.55 17.73 8.40
CA LYS A 133 2.94 18.84 7.66
C LYS A 133 4.00 19.75 7.04
N GLY A 134 5.02 20.09 7.79
CA GLY A 134 6.19 20.83 7.29
C GLY A 134 6.90 20.06 6.18
N TRP A 135 7.11 18.76 6.35
CA TRP A 135 7.68 17.89 5.33
C TRP A 135 6.87 17.86 4.04
N ALA A 136 5.54 17.65 4.13
CA ALA A 136 4.66 17.60 2.95
C ALA A 136 4.68 18.92 2.15
N ARG A 137 4.57 20.05 2.85
CA ARG A 137 4.63 21.39 2.24
C ARG A 137 6.01 21.67 1.65
N GLY A 138 7.06 21.30 2.36
CA GLY A 138 8.43 21.49 1.91
C GLY A 138 8.77 20.65 0.68
N LEU A 139 8.29 19.41 0.57
CA LEU A 139 8.40 18.59 -0.64
C LEU A 139 7.75 19.28 -1.84
N LYS A 140 6.53 19.79 -1.66
CA LYS A 140 5.83 20.55 -2.73
C LYS A 140 6.59 21.81 -3.11
N ALA A 141 7.05 22.59 -2.14
CA ALA A 141 7.82 23.82 -2.37
C ALA A 141 9.17 23.54 -3.08
N ALA A 142 9.79 22.41 -2.79
CA ALA A 142 11.02 21.95 -3.44
C ALA A 142 10.77 21.31 -4.83
N GLY A 143 9.52 21.29 -5.33
CA GLY A 143 9.19 20.79 -6.67
C GLY A 143 9.23 19.27 -6.80
N TYR A 144 8.86 18.52 -5.74
CA TYR A 144 8.75 17.07 -5.84
C TYR A 144 7.65 16.63 -6.82
N ALA A 145 6.55 17.38 -6.85
CA ALA A 145 5.43 17.14 -7.76
C ALA A 145 4.88 18.44 -8.33
N THR A 146 4.33 18.40 -9.54
CA THR A 146 3.71 19.54 -10.23
C THR A 146 2.33 19.87 -9.64
N ASN A 147 1.58 18.87 -9.19
CA ASN A 147 0.24 19.01 -8.64
C ASN A 147 0.17 20.04 -7.51
N PRO A 148 -0.63 21.14 -7.61
CA PRO A 148 -0.71 22.19 -6.59
C PRO A 148 -1.22 21.65 -5.23
N ARG A 149 -2.05 20.61 -5.23
CA ARG A 149 -2.63 20.01 -4.03
C ARG A 149 -1.80 18.85 -3.45
N TYR A 150 -0.56 18.66 -3.91
CA TYR A 150 0.29 17.54 -3.50
C TYR A 150 0.46 17.44 -1.99
N ALA A 151 0.83 18.57 -1.35
CA ALA A 151 1.02 18.61 0.09
C ALA A 151 -0.27 18.25 0.87
N ASP A 152 -1.41 18.80 0.44
CA ASP A 152 -2.70 18.53 1.07
C ASP A 152 -3.08 17.06 0.95
N LYS A 153 -2.84 16.44 -0.22
CA LYS A 153 -3.10 15.02 -0.45
C LYS A 153 -2.25 14.11 0.44
N LEU A 154 -0.98 14.44 0.64
CA LEU A 154 -0.13 13.71 1.58
C LEU A 154 -0.63 13.86 3.02
N ILE A 155 -0.98 15.08 3.43
CA ILE A 155 -1.51 15.36 4.77
C ILE A 155 -2.82 14.62 5.01
N GLU A 156 -3.77 14.67 4.05
CA GLU A 156 -5.03 13.91 4.11
C GLU A 156 -4.78 12.40 4.30
N LEU A 157 -3.85 11.82 3.53
CA LEU A 157 -3.47 10.41 3.67
C LEU A 157 -2.90 10.10 5.06
N ILE A 158 -1.98 10.93 5.53
CA ILE A 158 -1.34 10.74 6.83
C ILE A 158 -2.37 10.79 7.95
N GLU A 159 -3.28 11.74 7.92
CA GLU A 159 -4.32 11.91 8.94
C GLU A 159 -5.39 10.81 8.87
N LEU A 160 -5.89 10.49 7.67
CA LEU A 160 -6.92 9.46 7.46
C LEU A 160 -6.47 8.06 7.92
N TYR A 161 -5.20 7.71 7.64
CA TYR A 161 -4.62 6.40 7.99
C TYR A 161 -3.78 6.44 9.26
N LYS A 162 -3.69 7.60 9.93
CA LYS A 162 -2.91 7.82 11.18
C LYS A 162 -1.44 7.42 11.00
N LEU A 163 -0.83 7.74 9.85
CA LEU A 163 0.53 7.31 9.53
C LEU A 163 1.58 7.96 10.45
N ASN A 164 1.31 9.16 10.98
CA ASN A 164 2.18 9.87 11.91
C ASN A 164 2.50 9.09 13.20
N GLN A 165 1.73 8.05 13.53
CA GLN A 165 2.08 7.14 14.62
C GLN A 165 3.42 6.40 14.37
N TYR A 166 3.77 6.16 13.11
CA TYR A 166 5.00 5.46 12.74
C TYR A 166 6.25 6.33 12.87
N ASP A 167 6.11 7.67 12.87
CA ASP A 167 7.23 8.60 13.06
C ASP A 167 7.81 8.54 14.48
N LYS A 168 7.04 8.01 15.44
CA LYS A 168 7.43 7.79 16.83
C LYS A 168 7.86 6.35 17.11
N ALA A 169 7.95 5.50 16.09
CA ALA A 169 8.24 4.07 16.28
C ALA A 169 9.67 3.82 16.75
N LYS A 170 9.82 3.22 17.95
CA LYS A 170 11.10 2.78 18.50
C LYS A 170 11.59 1.49 17.88
N HIS A 171 10.67 0.58 17.52
CA HIS A 171 10.92 -0.75 16.97
C HIS A 171 10.15 -0.97 15.67
N TYR A 172 10.69 -1.82 14.81
CA TYR A 172 10.07 -2.31 13.58
C TYR A 172 10.40 -3.80 13.39
N ASP A 173 9.62 -4.47 12.59
CA ASP A 173 9.85 -5.88 12.27
C ASP A 173 10.97 -5.98 11.22
N ARG A 174 12.18 -6.29 11.67
CA ARG A 174 13.37 -6.41 10.79
C ARG A 174 13.19 -7.45 9.71
N PHE A 175 12.50 -8.56 10.02
CA PHE A 175 12.21 -9.59 9.04
C PHE A 175 11.33 -9.04 7.91
N MET A 176 10.31 -8.25 8.22
CA MET A 176 9.47 -7.62 7.21
C MET A 176 10.19 -6.55 6.40
N ALA A 177 11.05 -5.77 7.02
CA ALA A 177 11.85 -4.78 6.33
C ALA A 177 12.86 -5.46 5.37
N SER A 178 13.45 -6.59 5.77
CA SER A 178 14.39 -7.35 4.95
C SER A 178 13.72 -8.29 3.94
N ALA A 179 12.52 -8.79 4.21
CA ALA A 179 11.78 -9.67 3.28
C ALA A 179 11.56 -9.03 1.90
N ALA A 180 11.59 -7.72 1.83
CA ALA A 180 11.62 -7.00 0.56
C ALA A 180 12.98 -7.07 -0.17
N LYS A 181 14.08 -7.50 0.51
CA LYS A 181 15.40 -7.74 -0.07
C LYS A 181 15.54 -9.14 -0.69
N ASP A 182 15.04 -10.16 0.03
CA ASP A 182 15.33 -11.57 -0.26
C ASP A 182 14.78 -12.04 -1.60
N VAL A 183 13.86 -11.27 -2.19
CA VAL A 183 13.31 -11.50 -3.53
C VAL A 183 14.35 -11.29 -4.64
N ALA A 184 15.32 -10.39 -4.40
CA ALA A 184 16.29 -9.98 -5.42
C ALA A 184 17.45 -10.98 -5.61
N GLU A 185 17.94 -11.57 -4.52
CA GLU A 185 19.18 -12.36 -4.59
C GLU A 185 19.00 -13.74 -5.26
N ASN A 186 17.77 -14.28 -5.28
CA ASN A 186 17.55 -15.63 -5.79
C ASN A 186 16.46 -15.77 -6.87
N GLY A 187 15.68 -14.77 -7.22
CA GLY A 187 14.63 -14.79 -8.27
C GLY A 187 13.61 -15.93 -8.21
N LYS A 188 13.86 -16.92 -7.35
CA LYS A 188 13.12 -18.18 -7.23
C LYS A 188 12.14 -18.21 -6.04
N LEU A 189 12.43 -17.48 -4.96
CA LEU A 189 11.60 -17.49 -3.76
C LEU A 189 10.43 -16.49 -3.84
N HIS A 190 9.33 -16.82 -3.16
CA HIS A 190 8.18 -15.92 -3.07
C HIS A 190 8.42 -14.79 -2.08
N PRO A 191 8.03 -13.54 -2.42
CA PRO A 191 8.02 -12.45 -1.44
C PRO A 191 7.06 -12.80 -0.29
N ILE A 192 7.57 -12.75 0.93
CA ILE A 192 6.76 -12.95 2.12
C ILE A 192 6.22 -11.60 2.58
N ASN A 193 4.92 -11.50 2.74
CA ASN A 193 4.20 -10.32 3.18
C ASN A 193 3.60 -10.57 4.57
N LYS A 194 3.26 -9.48 5.29
CA LYS A 194 2.62 -9.57 6.61
C LYS A 194 1.26 -8.85 6.60
N PHE A 195 0.24 -9.54 7.07
CA PHE A 195 -1.08 -8.96 7.26
C PHE A 195 -1.84 -9.68 8.38
N ASN A 196 -2.63 -8.93 9.15
CA ASN A 196 -3.45 -9.46 10.25
C ASN A 196 -2.70 -10.39 11.21
N ASN A 197 -1.48 -9.99 11.63
CA ASN A 197 -0.55 -10.76 12.46
C ASN A 197 -0.16 -12.14 11.87
N ASN A 198 -0.25 -12.27 10.55
CA ASN A 198 0.12 -13.47 9.82
C ASN A 198 1.07 -13.12 8.67
N TYR A 199 1.84 -14.10 8.23
CA TYR A 199 2.63 -14.00 7.01
C TYR A 199 1.89 -14.67 5.87
N TYR A 200 2.03 -14.14 4.67
CA TYR A 200 1.48 -14.71 3.45
C TYR A 200 2.39 -14.45 2.25
N LEU A 201 2.21 -15.23 1.22
CA LEU A 201 2.77 -15.00 -0.10
C LEU A 201 1.65 -15.03 -1.15
N LYS A 202 1.96 -14.57 -2.35
CA LYS A 202 1.06 -14.69 -3.51
C LYS A 202 1.57 -15.82 -4.40
N ALA A 203 0.70 -16.76 -4.71
CA ALA A 203 1.03 -17.85 -5.60
C ALA A 203 1.38 -17.35 -7.01
N ARG A 204 2.33 -17.99 -7.65
CA ARG A 204 2.70 -17.81 -9.06
C ARG A 204 2.01 -18.87 -9.91
N ARG A 205 2.01 -18.67 -11.20
CA ARG A 205 1.52 -19.69 -12.15
C ARG A 205 2.28 -21.00 -11.97
N GLY A 206 1.54 -22.10 -11.79
CA GLY A 206 2.10 -23.43 -11.57
C GLY A 206 2.38 -23.80 -10.11
N ASP A 207 2.14 -22.88 -9.17
CA ASP A 207 2.30 -23.19 -7.75
C ASP A 207 1.26 -24.17 -7.24
N THR A 208 1.69 -24.93 -6.24
CA THR A 208 0.87 -25.85 -5.46
C THR A 208 1.20 -25.67 -3.97
N PHE A 209 0.32 -26.12 -3.09
CA PHE A 209 0.65 -26.18 -1.67
C PHE A 209 1.92 -27.00 -1.39
N LYS A 210 2.25 -27.98 -2.26
CA LYS A 210 3.45 -28.81 -2.14
C LYS A 210 4.72 -28.03 -2.47
N THR A 211 4.72 -27.27 -3.58
CA THR A 211 5.88 -26.46 -3.99
C THR A 211 6.15 -25.35 -2.99
N ILE A 212 5.11 -24.57 -2.64
CA ILE A 212 5.20 -23.50 -1.63
C ILE A 212 5.57 -24.07 -0.25
N GLY A 213 4.96 -25.18 0.15
CA GLY A 213 5.25 -25.81 1.44
C GLY A 213 6.71 -26.24 1.59
N LYS A 214 7.34 -26.73 0.50
CA LYS A 214 8.77 -27.05 0.45
C LYS A 214 9.63 -25.80 0.60
N GLU A 215 9.25 -24.72 -0.08
CA GLU A 215 9.97 -23.45 -0.06
C GLU A 215 9.98 -22.82 1.35
N VAL A 216 8.82 -22.77 2.01
CA VAL A 216 8.66 -22.11 3.31
C VAL A 216 8.85 -23.03 4.52
N GLY A 217 9.24 -24.30 4.31
CA GLY A 217 9.45 -25.28 5.37
C GLY A 217 8.17 -25.69 6.12
N ILE A 218 7.01 -25.58 5.48
CA ILE A 218 5.71 -25.93 6.07
C ILE A 218 5.10 -27.11 5.33
N SER A 219 4.68 -28.16 6.04
CA SER A 219 3.97 -29.29 5.41
C SER A 219 2.79 -28.78 4.57
N TYR A 220 2.69 -29.23 3.31
CA TYR A 220 1.64 -28.83 2.39
C TYR A 220 0.23 -29.08 2.92
N ARG A 221 0.03 -30.16 3.68
CA ARG A 221 -1.24 -30.48 4.36
C ARG A 221 -1.60 -29.40 5.40
N LYS A 222 -0.60 -28.96 6.16
CA LYS A 222 -0.75 -27.91 7.18
C LYS A 222 -0.98 -26.55 6.51
N LEU A 223 -0.27 -26.28 5.41
CA LEU A 223 -0.41 -25.06 4.64
C LEU A 223 -1.82 -24.94 4.03
N ALA A 224 -2.32 -26.01 3.38
CA ALA A 224 -3.69 -26.07 2.86
C ALA A 224 -4.74 -25.84 3.96
N LYS A 225 -4.57 -26.49 5.14
CA LYS A 225 -5.44 -26.31 6.30
C LYS A 225 -5.44 -24.86 6.83
N TYR A 226 -4.31 -24.16 6.80
CA TYR A 226 -4.24 -22.75 7.20
C TYR A 226 -5.03 -21.85 6.25
N ASN A 227 -5.13 -22.27 4.98
CA ASN A 227 -5.83 -21.53 3.93
C ASN A 227 -7.26 -22.03 3.71
N GLU A 228 -7.73 -23.01 4.52
CA GLU A 228 -9.09 -23.57 4.45
C GLU A 228 -9.42 -24.13 3.05
N ARG A 229 -8.42 -24.84 2.45
CA ARG A 229 -8.50 -25.47 1.13
C ARG A 229 -8.09 -26.95 1.20
N ASP A 230 -8.50 -27.73 0.20
CA ASP A 230 -7.96 -29.08 0.05
C ASP A 230 -6.48 -29.01 -0.38
N LYS A 231 -5.71 -29.97 0.09
CA LYS A 231 -4.27 -30.07 -0.19
C LYS A 231 -3.93 -30.30 -1.68
N ARG A 232 -4.91 -30.71 -2.47
CA ARG A 232 -4.82 -30.98 -3.92
C ARG A 232 -5.36 -29.84 -4.76
N ASP A 233 -5.95 -28.80 -4.14
CA ASP A 233 -6.46 -27.65 -4.87
C ASP A 233 -5.37 -26.97 -5.68
N THR A 234 -5.71 -26.58 -6.91
CA THR A 234 -4.86 -25.78 -7.77
C THR A 234 -4.85 -24.33 -7.31
N LEU A 235 -3.67 -23.77 -7.14
CA LEU A 235 -3.51 -22.36 -6.85
C LEU A 235 -3.51 -21.56 -8.15
N LYS A 236 -4.25 -20.45 -8.15
CA LYS A 236 -4.22 -19.48 -9.25
C LYS A 236 -3.14 -18.44 -8.98
N GLU A 237 -2.57 -17.88 -10.04
CA GLU A 237 -1.65 -16.76 -9.92
C GLU A 237 -2.30 -15.61 -9.15
N GLY A 238 -1.60 -15.09 -8.13
CA GLY A 238 -2.10 -14.05 -7.24
C GLY A 238 -2.86 -14.54 -6.02
N ASP A 239 -3.19 -15.84 -5.92
CA ASP A 239 -3.84 -16.40 -4.73
C ASP A 239 -3.00 -16.09 -3.48
N ILE A 240 -3.64 -15.57 -2.45
CA ILE A 240 -2.99 -15.32 -1.16
C ILE A 240 -2.86 -16.65 -0.41
N VAL A 241 -1.63 -17.01 -0.03
CA VAL A 241 -1.34 -18.22 0.74
C VAL A 241 -0.78 -17.84 2.11
N TYR A 242 -1.57 -17.96 3.15
CA TYR A 242 -1.16 -17.69 4.53
C TYR A 242 -0.28 -18.79 5.11
N LEU A 243 0.81 -18.40 5.77
CA LEU A 243 1.80 -19.31 6.35
C LEU A 243 1.47 -19.76 7.78
N LYS A 244 0.48 -19.15 8.40
CA LYS A 244 -0.07 -19.54 9.71
C LYS A 244 -1.59 -19.50 9.64
N LYS A 245 -2.24 -20.06 10.68
CA LYS A 245 -3.70 -20.03 10.82
C LYS A 245 -4.20 -18.59 10.84
N LYS A 246 -5.18 -18.27 10.01
CA LYS A 246 -5.78 -16.93 9.92
C LYS A 246 -6.47 -16.51 11.22
N ALA A 247 -6.65 -15.21 11.42
CA ALA A 247 -7.27 -14.62 12.60
C ALA A 247 -8.79 -14.86 12.64
N LYS A 248 -9.43 -14.52 13.77
CA LYS A 248 -10.90 -14.55 13.91
C LYS A 248 -11.59 -13.30 13.36
N LYS A 249 -10.87 -12.18 13.28
CA LYS A 249 -11.35 -10.85 12.89
C LYS A 249 -10.25 -10.12 12.10
N ALA A 250 -10.62 -9.15 11.28
CA ALA A 250 -9.67 -8.25 10.63
C ALA A 250 -8.89 -7.41 11.65
N PRO A 251 -7.78 -6.76 11.27
CA PRO A 251 -7.03 -5.85 12.14
C PRO A 251 -7.90 -4.74 12.75
N LYS A 252 -7.40 -4.11 13.83
CA LYS A 252 -8.15 -3.05 14.55
C LYS A 252 -8.50 -1.86 13.66
N ASP A 253 -7.67 -1.57 12.66
CA ASP A 253 -7.88 -0.49 11.69
C ASP A 253 -9.18 -0.64 10.87
N TYR A 254 -9.74 -1.86 10.84
CA TYR A 254 -11.02 -2.17 10.20
C TYR A 254 -12.22 -2.13 11.17
N LYS A 255 -12.04 -1.61 12.39
CA LYS A 255 -13.16 -1.45 13.35
C LYS A 255 -14.20 -0.49 12.78
N ASN A 256 -15.47 -0.87 12.85
CA ASN A 256 -16.61 -0.11 12.32
C ASN A 256 -16.55 0.17 10.80
N ARG A 257 -15.80 -0.64 10.06
CA ARG A 257 -15.74 -0.56 8.60
C ARG A 257 -16.35 -1.81 7.97
N LEU A 258 -17.20 -1.60 6.98
CA LEU A 258 -17.80 -2.68 6.21
C LEU A 258 -16.95 -2.92 4.95
N HIS A 259 -16.92 -4.18 4.50
CA HIS A 259 -16.55 -4.52 3.15
C HIS A 259 -17.83 -4.60 2.31
N TYR A 260 -17.90 -3.82 1.24
CA TYR A 260 -18.99 -3.92 0.28
C TYR A 260 -18.56 -4.91 -0.81
N VAL A 261 -19.37 -5.97 -0.94
CA VAL A 261 -19.11 -7.07 -1.89
C VAL A 261 -19.07 -6.54 -3.31
N ARG A 262 -18.08 -6.98 -4.07
CA ARG A 262 -17.89 -6.63 -5.48
C ARG A 262 -18.20 -7.82 -6.38
N SER A 263 -18.42 -7.55 -7.66
CA SER A 263 -18.59 -8.61 -8.66
C SER A 263 -17.41 -9.59 -8.64
N GLY A 264 -17.70 -10.89 -8.65
CA GLY A 264 -16.71 -11.97 -8.62
C GLY A 264 -16.13 -12.30 -7.25
N GLU A 265 -16.51 -11.60 -6.17
CA GLU A 265 -16.10 -11.95 -4.81
C GLU A 265 -16.98 -13.04 -4.21
N SER A 266 -16.39 -13.88 -3.39
CA SER A 266 -17.06 -14.85 -2.53
C SER A 266 -16.69 -14.61 -1.07
N MET A 267 -17.45 -15.19 -0.14
CA MET A 267 -17.09 -15.15 1.29
C MET A 267 -15.67 -15.69 1.52
N TYR A 268 -15.24 -16.70 0.74
CA TYR A 268 -13.87 -17.23 0.81
C TYR A 268 -12.83 -16.20 0.37
N THR A 269 -13.01 -15.58 -0.81
CA THR A 269 -12.04 -14.60 -1.33
C THR A 269 -11.93 -13.37 -0.43
N ILE A 270 -13.04 -12.90 0.12
CA ILE A 270 -13.07 -11.81 1.11
C ILE A 270 -12.36 -12.22 2.41
N ALA A 271 -12.66 -13.42 2.94
CA ALA A 271 -11.99 -13.93 4.14
C ALA A 271 -10.48 -14.05 3.93
N GLN A 272 -10.05 -14.51 2.74
CA GLN A 272 -8.65 -14.62 2.36
C GLN A 272 -7.99 -13.25 2.28
N PHE A 273 -8.64 -12.29 1.64
CA PHE A 273 -8.15 -10.93 1.52
C PHE A 273 -7.90 -10.25 2.87
N TYR A 274 -8.78 -10.46 3.85
CA TYR A 274 -8.67 -9.87 5.19
C TYR A 274 -7.94 -10.75 6.22
N GLY A 275 -7.42 -11.90 5.83
CA GLY A 275 -6.74 -12.83 6.74
C GLY A 275 -7.64 -13.33 7.87
N ILE A 276 -8.93 -13.50 7.58
CA ILE A 276 -9.95 -13.98 8.52
C ILE A 276 -10.26 -15.44 8.20
N ARG A 277 -10.48 -16.28 9.21
CA ARG A 277 -11.01 -17.62 8.96
C ARG A 277 -12.44 -17.53 8.47
N LEU A 278 -12.75 -18.25 7.38
CA LEU A 278 -14.04 -18.21 6.68
C LEU A 278 -15.22 -18.37 7.63
N LYS A 279 -15.20 -19.37 8.51
CA LYS A 279 -16.24 -19.60 9.50
C LYS A 279 -16.52 -18.41 10.43
N TYR A 280 -15.50 -17.59 10.71
CA TYR A 280 -15.69 -16.40 11.54
C TYR A 280 -16.23 -15.22 10.74
N LEU A 281 -15.94 -15.13 9.46
CA LEU A 281 -16.56 -14.13 8.59
C LEU A 281 -18.07 -14.38 8.48
N TYR A 282 -18.49 -15.63 8.27
CA TYR A 282 -19.91 -16.02 8.36
C TYR A 282 -20.53 -15.64 9.70
N LYS A 283 -19.90 -16.04 10.81
CA LYS A 283 -20.40 -15.75 12.17
C LYS A 283 -20.54 -14.24 12.45
N LEU A 284 -19.58 -13.42 12.00
CA LEU A 284 -19.63 -11.97 12.17
C LEU A 284 -20.82 -11.33 11.46
N ASN A 285 -21.26 -11.94 10.37
CA ASN A 285 -22.37 -11.46 9.55
C ASN A 285 -23.70 -12.21 9.81
N LYS A 286 -23.74 -13.12 10.79
CA LYS A 286 -24.90 -13.95 11.11
C LYS A 286 -25.38 -14.79 9.91
N MET A 287 -24.44 -15.30 9.15
CA MET A 287 -24.65 -16.07 7.92
C MET A 287 -24.18 -17.52 8.10
N SER A 288 -24.74 -18.42 7.31
CA SER A 288 -24.33 -19.82 7.13
C SER A 288 -23.54 -19.99 5.83
N PRO A 289 -22.85 -21.14 5.63
CA PRO A 289 -22.19 -21.44 4.35
C PRO A 289 -23.14 -21.53 3.14
N ASP A 290 -24.42 -21.78 3.38
CA ASP A 290 -25.44 -21.92 2.34
C ASP A 290 -26.02 -20.56 1.91
N ASP A 291 -25.72 -19.48 2.66
CA ASP A 291 -26.19 -18.15 2.33
C ASP A 291 -25.36 -17.53 1.23
N GLU A 292 -26.02 -16.96 0.23
CA GLU A 292 -25.39 -16.23 -0.86
C GLU A 292 -25.16 -14.76 -0.48
N ILE A 293 -24.07 -14.19 -0.98
CA ILE A 293 -23.77 -12.75 -0.87
C ILE A 293 -24.11 -12.04 -2.18
N ARG A 294 -24.54 -10.78 -2.08
CA ARG A 294 -24.92 -9.95 -3.23
C ARG A 294 -23.94 -8.80 -3.40
N VAL A 295 -23.72 -8.40 -4.65
CA VAL A 295 -22.92 -7.20 -4.96
C VAL A 295 -23.51 -5.98 -4.23
N GLY A 296 -22.67 -5.19 -3.58
CA GLY A 296 -23.08 -4.07 -2.75
C GLY A 296 -23.43 -4.40 -1.31
N GLN A 297 -23.57 -5.69 -0.96
CA GLN A 297 -23.84 -6.09 0.43
C GLN A 297 -22.67 -5.71 1.35
N GLY A 298 -22.99 -5.05 2.47
CA GLY A 298 -22.00 -4.65 3.47
C GLY A 298 -21.71 -5.78 4.48
N LEU A 299 -20.47 -6.25 4.52
CA LEU A 299 -20.01 -7.29 5.42
C LEU A 299 -19.18 -6.74 6.57
N LYS A 300 -19.48 -7.14 7.79
CA LYS A 300 -18.69 -6.87 8.99
C LYS A 300 -17.40 -7.71 8.96
N LEU A 301 -16.28 -7.06 9.26
CA LEU A 301 -14.96 -7.70 9.25
C LEU A 301 -14.41 -7.93 10.66
N ARG A 302 -15.04 -7.24 11.65
CA ARG A 302 -14.56 -7.25 13.03
C ARG A 302 -15.68 -7.06 14.04
#